data_b9ff965fd9cd8fcf9c7d256959bcedf2
#
_entry.id   b9ff965fd9cd8fcf9c7d256959bcedf2
#
_cell.length_a   1.000
_cell.length_b   1.000
_cell.length_c   1.000
_cell.angle_alpha   90.00
_cell.angle_beta   90.00
_cell.angle_gamma   90.00
#
_symmetry.space_group_name_H-M   'P 1'
#
loop_
_entity.id
_entity.type
_entity.pdbx_description
1 polymer ?
#
loop_
_entity_poly.entity_id
_entity_poly.type
_entity_poly.pdbx_seq_one_letter_code
_entity_poly.pdbx_strand_id
1 'polypeptide(L)'
;MLQLVLNRATRFVVAVLLTGFGNIYAADEEIGGVSEQSGTPGSIYRTTGEELTAELDTGVQSYDNVETENGRLKIEFVDQTQISLTEHTLIEITEY
;
A
#
# COMPACT_ATOMS: atom_id res chain seq x y z
N MET A 1 0.88 12.94 -0.58
CA MET A 1 2.33 13.13 -0.31
C MET A 1 2.93 11.82 0.11
N LEU A 2 4.14 11.56 -0.33
CA LEU A 2 4.80 10.29 -0.06
C LEU A 2 5.99 10.51 0.84
N GLN A 3 6.08 9.75 1.89
CA GLN A 3 7.21 9.79 2.81
C GLN A 3 7.83 8.40 2.86
N LEU A 4 9.13 8.33 2.58
CA LEU A 4 9.84 7.07 2.53
C LEU A 4 10.69 6.93 3.77
N VAL A 5 10.53 5.81 4.47
CA VAL A 5 11.35 5.48 5.62
C VAL A 5 12.01 4.15 5.33
N LEU A 6 13.34 4.15 5.32
CA LEU A 6 14.09 2.92 5.12
C LEU A 6 14.18 2.16 6.43
N ASN A 7 13.71 0.93 6.40
CA ASN A 7 13.98 0.01 7.46
C ASN A 7 15.21 -0.80 7.08
N ARG A 8 15.88 -1.36 8.07
CA ARG A 8 17.16 -1.98 7.78
C ARG A 8 17.00 -3.23 6.94
N ALA A 9 18.08 -3.60 6.36
CA ALA A 9 18.24 -4.74 5.48
C ALA A 9 17.50 -4.50 4.18
N THR A 10 16.47 -5.24 3.92
CA THR A 10 15.85 -5.23 2.62
C THR A 10 14.44 -4.66 2.67
N ARG A 11 14.06 -4.05 3.79
CA ARG A 11 12.70 -3.55 3.92
C ARG A 11 12.66 -2.05 3.81
N PHE A 12 11.66 -1.58 3.07
CA PHE A 12 11.29 -0.17 3.03
C PHE A 12 9.97 -0.02 3.75
N VAL A 13 9.87 1.03 4.55
CA VAL A 13 8.59 1.45 5.06
C VAL A 13 8.24 2.74 4.36
N VAL A 14 7.16 2.70 3.61
CA VAL A 14 6.72 3.87 2.86
C VAL A 14 5.40 4.33 3.47
N ALA A 15 5.36 5.57 3.91
CA ALA A 15 4.13 6.16 4.39
C ALA A 15 3.60 7.06 3.27
N VAL A 16 2.42 6.71 2.77
CA VAL A 16 1.76 7.50 1.75
C VAL A 16 0.72 8.36 2.45
N LEU A 17 0.87 9.66 2.29
CA LEU A 17 0.02 10.60 2.97
C LEU A 17 -0.87 11.26 1.93
N LEU A 18 -2.16 11.06 2.08
CA LEU A 18 -3.15 11.66 1.20
C LEU A 18 -3.88 12.74 1.98
N THR A 19 -3.94 13.93 1.42
CA THR A 19 -4.68 15.00 2.05
C THR A 19 -6.15 14.83 1.72
N GLY A 20 -6.95 14.69 2.75
CA GLY A 20 -8.39 14.71 2.59
C GLY A 20 -8.88 16.14 2.49
N PHE A 21 -10.10 16.28 2.07
CA PHE A 21 -10.72 17.59 1.94
C PHE A 21 -11.62 17.86 3.12
N GLY A 22 -11.12 17.60 4.29
CA GLY A 22 -11.90 17.82 5.49
C GLY A 22 -12.99 16.81 5.72
N ASN A 23 -13.15 15.87 4.85
CA ASN A 23 -14.14 14.82 5.03
C ASN A 23 -13.59 13.75 5.95
N ILE A 24 -14.49 13.11 6.63
CA ILE A 24 -14.13 11.96 7.43
C ILE A 24 -14.31 10.74 6.56
N TYR A 25 -13.24 10.02 6.38
CA TYR A 25 -13.29 8.81 5.59
C TYR A 25 -13.38 7.61 6.50
N ALA A 26 -14.25 6.70 6.15
CA ALA A 26 -14.25 5.42 6.80
C ALA A 26 -12.93 4.73 6.48
N ALA A 27 -12.40 3.97 7.44
CA ALA A 27 -11.15 3.27 7.23
C ALA A 27 -11.27 2.24 6.10
N ASP A 28 -12.52 1.87 5.74
CA ASP A 28 -12.76 0.89 4.69
C ASP A 28 -12.90 1.51 3.30
N GLU A 29 -12.66 2.81 3.17
CA GLU A 29 -12.71 3.43 1.85
C GLU A 29 -11.42 3.13 1.09
N GLU A 30 -11.55 2.68 -0.15
CA GLU A 30 -10.37 2.40 -0.97
C GLU A 30 -9.77 3.69 -1.46
N ILE A 31 -8.46 3.83 -1.26
CA ILE A 31 -7.71 5.01 -1.66
C ILE A 31 -6.75 4.71 -2.79
N GLY A 32 -6.74 3.47 -3.26
CA GLY A 32 -5.88 3.06 -4.36
C GLY A 32 -6.09 1.60 -4.65
N GLY A 33 -5.26 1.06 -5.50
CA GLY A 33 -5.32 -0.35 -5.86
C GLY A 33 -4.05 -0.81 -6.51
N VAL A 34 -3.89 -2.12 -6.60
CA VAL A 34 -2.74 -2.73 -7.25
C VAL A 34 -2.91 -2.56 -8.75
N SER A 35 -2.01 -1.81 -9.38
CA SER A 35 -2.07 -1.54 -10.81
C SER A 35 -1.18 -2.46 -11.62
N GLU A 36 -0.15 -3.04 -11.00
CA GLU A 36 0.71 -4.03 -11.64
C GLU A 36 1.16 -5.02 -10.60
N GLN A 37 1.32 -6.27 -11.02
CA GLN A 37 1.78 -7.31 -10.12
C GLN A 37 2.53 -8.35 -10.96
N SER A 38 3.69 -8.79 -10.44
CA SER A 38 4.46 -9.85 -11.07
C SER A 38 5.10 -10.70 -9.99
N GLY A 39 5.41 -11.94 -10.34
CA GLY A 39 5.95 -12.89 -9.38
C GLY A 39 4.90 -13.33 -8.40
N THR A 40 5.35 -13.73 -7.21
CA THR A 40 4.45 -14.17 -6.14
C THR A 40 3.66 -12.97 -5.62
N PRO A 41 2.35 -13.05 -5.57
CA PRO A 41 1.56 -11.93 -5.00
C PRO A 41 1.94 -11.68 -3.56
N GLY A 42 1.92 -10.40 -3.19
CA GLY A 42 2.14 -10.03 -1.80
C GLY A 42 0.87 -10.10 -0.99
N SER A 43 0.91 -9.49 0.17
CA SER A 43 -0.22 -9.48 1.10
C SER A 43 -0.55 -8.07 1.51
N ILE A 44 -1.82 -7.83 1.76
CA ILE A 44 -2.31 -6.57 2.32
C ILE A 44 -2.97 -6.90 3.65
N TYR A 45 -2.49 -6.25 4.71
CA TYR A 45 -3.00 -6.47 6.06
C TYR A 45 -3.78 -5.25 6.48
N ARG A 46 -5.05 -5.42 6.74
CA ARG A 46 -5.95 -4.34 7.14
C ARG A 46 -5.95 -4.15 8.65
N THR A 47 -6.31 -2.95 9.07
CA THR A 47 -6.39 -2.65 10.50
C THR A 47 -7.44 -3.51 11.20
N THR A 48 -8.39 -4.03 10.44
CA THR A 48 -9.42 -4.91 10.99
C THR A 48 -8.92 -6.33 11.26
N GLY A 49 -7.69 -6.62 10.83
CA GLY A 49 -7.13 -7.96 10.93
C GLY A 49 -7.31 -8.79 9.68
N GLU A 50 -8.01 -8.28 8.70
CA GLU A 50 -8.20 -8.98 7.44
C GLU A 50 -6.93 -9.00 6.64
N GLU A 51 -6.61 -10.14 6.04
CA GLU A 51 -5.47 -10.28 5.15
C GLU A 51 -5.98 -10.57 3.75
N LEU A 52 -5.48 -9.81 2.79
CA LEU A 52 -5.85 -9.97 1.39
C LEU A 52 -4.61 -10.31 0.58
N THR A 53 -4.81 -11.05 -0.50
CA THR A 53 -3.75 -11.27 -1.48
C THR A 53 -3.67 -10.04 -2.36
N ALA A 54 -2.44 -9.53 -2.56
CA ALA A 54 -2.23 -8.32 -3.35
C ALA A 54 -2.14 -8.66 -4.82
N GLU A 55 -3.26 -8.97 -5.43
CA GLU A 55 -3.36 -9.27 -6.85
C GLU A 55 -3.73 -8.01 -7.60
N LEU A 56 -3.69 -8.11 -8.92
CA LEU A 56 -4.11 -6.99 -9.77
C LEU A 56 -5.52 -6.56 -9.40
N ASP A 57 -5.72 -5.27 -9.30
CA ASP A 57 -7.00 -4.64 -8.96
C ASP A 57 -7.46 -4.81 -7.53
N THR A 58 -6.66 -5.42 -6.66
CA THR A 58 -6.99 -5.46 -5.23
C THR A 58 -6.93 -4.05 -4.66
N GLY A 59 -7.99 -3.64 -3.97
CA GLY A 59 -8.07 -2.30 -3.39
C GLY A 59 -7.20 -2.14 -2.16
N VAL A 60 -6.73 -0.91 -1.95
CA VAL A 60 -5.88 -0.55 -0.82
C VAL A 60 -6.60 0.53 -0.03
N GLN A 61 -6.58 0.41 1.29
CA GLN A 61 -7.22 1.35 2.19
C GLN A 61 -6.19 2.06 3.05
N SER A 62 -6.63 3.15 3.69
CA SER A 62 -5.79 3.86 4.65
C SER A 62 -5.34 2.92 5.75
N TYR A 63 -4.08 3.09 6.14
CA TYR A 63 -3.44 2.33 7.22
C TYR A 63 -3.23 0.85 6.89
N ASP A 64 -3.43 0.45 5.65
CA ASP A 64 -3.05 -0.89 5.23
C ASP A 64 -1.53 -1.05 5.28
N ASN A 65 -1.10 -2.25 5.61
CA ASN A 65 0.29 -2.64 5.43
C ASN A 65 0.36 -3.54 4.21
N VAL A 66 1.28 -3.24 3.30
CA VAL A 66 1.44 -4.01 2.08
C VAL A 66 2.82 -4.61 2.08
N GLU A 67 2.89 -5.93 1.91
CA GLU A 67 4.15 -6.65 1.97
C GLU A 67 4.34 -7.48 0.72
N THR A 68 5.54 -7.43 0.14
CA THR A 68 5.92 -8.32 -0.95
C THR A 68 6.91 -9.37 -0.45
N GLU A 69 6.89 -10.52 -1.10
CA GLU A 69 7.88 -11.57 -0.86
C GLU A 69 8.78 -11.69 -2.08
N ASN A 70 8.51 -12.64 -2.96
CA ASN A 70 9.33 -12.86 -4.15
C ASN A 70 8.70 -12.25 -5.39
N GLY A 71 7.89 -11.23 -5.20
CA GLY A 71 7.22 -10.57 -6.30
C GLY A 71 7.33 -9.07 -6.20
N ARG A 72 6.70 -8.39 -7.14
CA ARG A 72 6.71 -6.94 -7.24
C ARG A 72 5.31 -6.43 -7.41
N LEU A 73 5.06 -5.25 -6.88
CA LEU A 73 3.76 -4.60 -6.98
C LEU A 73 3.94 -3.16 -7.39
N LYS A 74 2.95 -2.65 -8.09
CA LYS A 74 2.78 -1.21 -8.23
C LYS A 74 1.40 -0.85 -7.72
N ILE A 75 1.31 0.18 -6.90
CA ILE A 75 0.05 0.67 -6.36
C ILE A 75 -0.18 2.06 -6.90
N GLU A 76 -1.36 2.28 -7.44
CA GLU A 76 -1.77 3.61 -7.89
C GLU A 76 -2.87 4.11 -6.98
N PHE A 77 -2.72 5.34 -6.51
CA PHE A 77 -3.67 5.96 -5.59
C PHE A 77 -4.65 6.85 -6.35
N VAL A 78 -5.73 7.22 -5.67
CA VAL A 78 -6.79 8.01 -6.29
C VAL A 78 -6.31 9.40 -6.73
N ASP A 79 -5.21 9.88 -6.17
CA ASP A 79 -4.60 11.14 -6.58
C ASP A 79 -3.57 10.93 -7.70
N GLN A 80 -3.50 9.74 -8.27
CA GLN A 80 -2.61 9.34 -9.34
C GLN A 80 -1.15 9.17 -8.91
N THR A 81 -0.86 9.25 -7.63
CA THR A 81 0.46 8.88 -7.11
C THR A 81 0.65 7.38 -7.29
N GLN A 82 1.86 6.99 -7.68
CA GLN A 82 2.18 5.57 -7.84
C GLN A 82 3.40 5.23 -6.99
N ILE A 83 3.37 4.03 -6.41
CA ILE A 83 4.53 3.46 -5.73
C ILE A 83 4.81 2.09 -6.31
N SER A 84 6.09 1.81 -6.47
CA SER A 84 6.53 0.47 -6.89
C SER A 84 7.22 -0.20 -5.72
N LEU A 85 6.81 -1.42 -5.44
CA LEU A 85 7.41 -2.24 -4.40
C LEU A 85 8.20 -3.35 -5.07
N THR A 86 9.48 -3.42 -4.75
CA THR A 86 10.31 -4.54 -5.17
C THR A 86 10.13 -5.70 -4.18
N GLU A 87 10.93 -6.73 -4.35
CA GLU A 87 10.85 -7.91 -3.48
C GLU A 87 11.18 -7.57 -2.04
N HIS A 88 10.57 -8.28 -1.11
CA HIS A 88 10.85 -8.19 0.33
C HIS A 88 10.69 -6.77 0.86
N THR A 89 9.61 -6.12 0.47
CA THR A 89 9.32 -4.75 0.85
C THR A 89 8.06 -4.73 1.71
N LEU A 90 8.07 -3.89 2.74
CA LEU A 90 6.90 -3.65 3.57
C LEU A 90 6.65 -2.15 3.59
N ILE A 91 5.43 -1.75 3.29
CA ILE A 91 5.04 -0.35 3.40
C ILE A 91 3.82 -0.24 4.30
N GLU A 92 3.70 0.91 4.92
CA GLU A 92 2.50 1.28 5.65
C GLU A 92 1.90 2.51 4.97
N ILE A 93 0.61 2.46 4.71
CA ILE A 93 -0.08 3.55 4.04
C ILE A 93 -0.78 4.39 5.11
N THR A 94 -0.44 5.67 5.16
CA THR A 94 -1.03 6.58 6.14
C THR A 94 -1.70 7.74 5.42
N GLU A 95 -2.57 8.43 6.15
CA GLU A 95 -3.34 9.55 5.60
C GLU A 95 -3.36 10.68 6.63
N TYR A 96 -3.25 11.91 6.17
CA TYR A 96 -3.45 13.08 7.03
C TYR A 96 -4.43 14.08 6.53
#